data_bdb9d92fe5c9017d19d3e37fee493962
#
_entry.id   bdb9d92fe5c9017d19d3e37fee493962
#
_cell.length_a   1.000
_cell.length_b   1.000
_cell.length_c   1.000
_cell.angle_alpha   90.00
_cell.angle_beta   90.00
_cell.angle_gamma   90.00
#
_symmetry.space_group_name_H-M   'P 1'
#
loop_
_entity.id
_entity.type
_entity.pdbx_description
1 polymer ?
#
loop_
_entity_poly.entity_id
_entity_poly.type
_entity_poly.pdbx_seq_one_letter_code
_entity_poly.pdbx_strand_id
1 'polypeptide(L)'
;MDGVLVIDKPQNITSHDVVARVRRISGVRRVGHIGTLDPMATGVLPLVIGQATRLASLLAVGPKVYEGLIRLGLSTDTYDITGTVVTDSQNQSGSGPVRPPSEKEIEEIAARFSGTFMQTPPPFSAKKINGVRAYRLARHHKPVKPEAVEVTVHALNILDITGSHIRCRVNCEPGFYMRSLAHDLGISLGCGACLETLRREQSGAFRLQHSTDLGRLENIAPDLERHLLPISDLLPDLPQLVVTTNGKKRASHGNDLSRADILSADREWGTGLVRLCNDQGALLAIAKADGALILHPMIVLV
;
A
#
# COMPACT_ATOMS: atom_id res chain seq x y z
N MET A 1 -13.90 -19.56 1.50
CA MET A 1 -13.85 -18.14 1.10
C MET A 1 -12.38 -17.73 1.01
N ASP A 2 -11.88 -17.52 -0.21
CA ASP A 2 -10.50 -17.23 -0.51
C ASP A 2 -10.42 -16.17 -1.61
N GLY A 3 -9.69 -15.06 -1.39
CA GLY A 3 -9.58 -13.98 -2.38
C GLY A 3 -9.17 -12.65 -1.77
N VAL A 4 -9.34 -11.58 -2.53
CA VAL A 4 -9.05 -10.21 -2.09
C VAL A 4 -10.34 -9.40 -2.04
N LEU A 5 -10.63 -8.81 -0.88
CA LEU A 5 -11.66 -7.81 -0.70
C LEU A 5 -11.03 -6.42 -0.66
N VAL A 6 -11.42 -5.56 -1.58
CA VAL A 6 -10.94 -4.17 -1.59
C VAL A 6 -11.91 -3.31 -0.78
N ILE A 7 -11.44 -2.69 0.29
CA ILE A 7 -12.24 -1.81 1.14
C ILE A 7 -11.90 -0.35 0.87
N ASP A 8 -12.92 0.49 0.74
CA ASP A 8 -12.78 1.94 0.94
C ASP A 8 -12.75 2.19 2.46
N LYS A 9 -11.53 2.31 3.01
CA LYS A 9 -11.35 2.52 4.45
C LYS A 9 -11.86 3.93 4.84
N PRO A 10 -12.78 4.04 5.79
CA PRO A 10 -13.17 5.34 6.32
C PRO A 10 -12.09 5.93 7.22
N GLN A 11 -12.21 7.21 7.52
CA GLN A 11 -11.36 7.94 8.46
C GLN A 11 -11.54 7.44 9.91
N ASN A 12 -10.55 7.73 10.77
CA ASN A 12 -10.56 7.51 12.21
C ASN A 12 -10.57 6.05 12.70
N ILE A 13 -10.22 5.11 11.83
CA ILE A 13 -10.01 3.71 12.21
C ILE A 13 -8.68 3.21 11.65
N THR A 14 -8.06 2.25 12.31
CA THR A 14 -6.82 1.64 11.83
C THR A 14 -7.11 0.58 10.75
N SER A 15 -6.10 0.27 9.92
CA SER A 15 -6.19 -0.86 8.98
C SER A 15 -6.46 -2.18 9.70
N HIS A 16 -6.02 -2.31 10.95
CA HIS A 16 -6.26 -3.51 11.77
C HIS A 16 -7.70 -3.63 12.26
N ASP A 17 -8.36 -2.50 12.56
CA ASP A 17 -9.78 -2.48 12.93
C ASP A 17 -10.65 -2.94 11.74
N VAL A 18 -10.29 -2.55 10.52
CA VAL A 18 -10.94 -3.04 9.30
C VAL A 18 -10.81 -4.56 9.18
N VAL A 19 -9.58 -5.09 9.39
CA VAL A 19 -9.34 -6.54 9.40
C VAL A 19 -10.18 -7.24 10.46
N ALA A 20 -10.24 -6.69 11.68
CA ALA A 20 -11.03 -7.26 12.78
C ALA A 20 -12.54 -7.28 12.44
N ARG A 21 -13.05 -6.21 11.82
CA ARG A 21 -14.46 -6.14 11.39
C ARG A 21 -14.77 -7.17 10.30
N VAL A 22 -13.90 -7.29 9.29
CA VAL A 22 -14.08 -8.30 8.23
C VAL A 22 -13.99 -9.72 8.77
N ARG A 23 -13.08 -10.03 9.70
CA ARG A 23 -13.03 -11.34 10.37
C ARG A 23 -14.33 -11.68 11.07
N ARG A 24 -14.92 -10.72 11.78
CA ARG A 24 -16.19 -10.92 12.49
C ARG A 24 -17.33 -11.20 11.52
N ILE A 25 -17.43 -10.44 10.44
CA ILE A 25 -18.52 -10.54 9.46
C ILE A 25 -18.39 -11.81 8.62
N SER A 26 -17.18 -12.15 8.16
CA SER A 26 -16.93 -13.31 7.31
C SER A 26 -16.84 -14.64 8.05
N GLY A 27 -16.60 -14.64 9.37
CA GLY A 27 -16.25 -15.83 10.14
C GLY A 27 -14.85 -16.41 9.82
N VAL A 28 -14.10 -15.82 8.89
CA VAL A 28 -12.78 -16.30 8.46
C VAL A 28 -11.70 -15.73 9.36
N ARG A 29 -10.91 -16.61 10.01
CA ARG A 29 -9.78 -16.19 10.88
C ARG A 29 -8.59 -15.63 10.11
N ARG A 30 -8.30 -16.21 8.93
CA ARG A 30 -7.16 -15.83 8.09
C ARG A 30 -7.54 -14.63 7.22
N VAL A 31 -7.38 -13.42 7.77
CA VAL A 31 -7.54 -12.15 7.06
C VAL A 31 -6.35 -11.26 7.40
N GLY A 32 -5.74 -10.69 6.39
CA GLY A 32 -4.67 -9.69 6.49
C GLY A 32 -4.95 -8.50 5.59
N HIS A 33 -4.18 -7.42 5.70
CA HIS A 33 -4.26 -6.28 4.78
C HIS A 33 -2.95 -6.09 4.02
N ILE A 34 -3.03 -5.48 2.84
CA ILE A 34 -1.88 -5.11 2.01
C ILE A 34 -1.72 -3.59 2.05
N GLY A 35 -0.56 -3.15 2.56
CA GLY A 35 -0.24 -1.71 2.65
C GLY A 35 -1.10 -0.97 3.69
N THR A 36 -0.52 -0.77 4.87
CA THR A 36 -1.16 -0.02 5.96
C THR A 36 -1.58 1.37 5.51
N LEU A 37 -2.77 1.81 5.93
CA LEU A 37 -3.21 3.20 5.94
C LEU A 37 -3.23 3.72 7.37
N ASP A 38 -2.78 4.97 7.56
CA ASP A 38 -2.88 5.67 8.83
C ASP A 38 -4.35 5.86 9.25
N PRO A 39 -4.67 6.05 10.54
CA PRO A 39 -6.06 6.21 10.99
C PRO A 39 -6.78 7.37 10.30
N MET A 40 -6.08 8.49 10.08
CA MET A 40 -6.64 9.68 9.42
C MET A 40 -6.85 9.49 7.91
N ALA A 41 -6.15 8.54 7.28
CA ALA A 41 -6.23 8.30 5.85
C ALA A 41 -7.45 7.47 5.47
N THR A 42 -7.96 7.70 4.26
CA THR A 42 -9.10 6.99 3.65
C THR A 42 -8.70 6.26 2.37
N GLY A 43 -9.61 5.49 1.81
CA GLY A 43 -9.47 4.92 0.46
C GLY A 43 -9.04 3.46 0.43
N VAL A 44 -8.45 3.06 -0.67
CA VAL A 44 -8.18 1.67 -1.05
C VAL A 44 -7.34 0.93 -0.01
N LEU A 45 -7.95 -0.06 0.65
CA LEU A 45 -7.29 -1.00 1.55
C LEU A 45 -7.61 -2.44 1.11
N PRO A 46 -6.71 -3.10 0.35
CA PRO A 46 -6.92 -4.48 -0.05
C PRO A 46 -6.74 -5.41 1.16
N LEU A 47 -7.71 -6.30 1.37
CA LEU A 47 -7.69 -7.35 2.38
C LEU A 47 -7.54 -8.71 1.71
N VAL A 48 -6.56 -9.48 2.12
CA VAL A 48 -6.37 -10.87 1.69
C VAL A 48 -7.07 -11.79 2.65
N ILE A 49 -7.90 -12.71 2.13
CA ILE A 49 -8.76 -13.61 2.91
C ILE A 49 -8.40 -15.05 2.57
N GLY A 50 -8.35 -15.90 3.59
CA GLY A 50 -8.09 -17.32 3.46
C GLY A 50 -6.72 -17.64 2.84
N GLN A 51 -6.68 -18.45 1.79
CA GLN A 51 -5.44 -18.82 1.10
C GLN A 51 -4.76 -17.62 0.41
N ALA A 52 -5.51 -16.59 0.02
CA ALA A 52 -4.92 -15.38 -0.57
C ALA A 52 -3.94 -14.67 0.37
N THR A 53 -3.99 -14.93 1.69
CA THR A 53 -3.00 -14.40 2.65
C THR A 53 -1.57 -14.84 2.34
N ARG A 54 -1.39 -15.97 1.66
CA ARG A 54 -0.08 -16.47 1.24
C ARG A 54 0.52 -15.67 0.08
N LEU A 55 -0.32 -14.96 -0.68
CA LEU A 55 0.06 -14.11 -1.81
C LEU A 55 0.34 -12.65 -1.41
N ALA A 56 0.18 -12.29 -0.13
CA ALA A 56 0.22 -10.92 0.34
C ALA A 56 1.50 -10.15 -0.08
N SER A 57 2.67 -10.78 -0.04
CA SER A 57 3.94 -10.15 -0.45
C SER A 57 3.99 -9.86 -1.95
N LEU A 58 3.45 -10.75 -2.78
CA LEU A 58 3.40 -10.57 -4.24
C LEU A 58 2.36 -9.51 -4.65
N LEU A 59 1.28 -9.40 -3.88
CA LEU A 59 0.21 -8.43 -4.13
C LEU A 59 0.53 -7.03 -3.56
N ALA A 60 1.55 -6.91 -2.71
CA ALA A 60 1.95 -5.63 -2.10
C ALA A 60 2.79 -4.74 -3.03
N VAL A 61 3.27 -5.30 -4.14
CA VAL A 61 4.10 -4.61 -5.13
C VAL A 61 3.24 -3.67 -6.02
N GLY A 62 3.95 -2.81 -6.76
CA GLY A 62 3.35 -1.86 -7.68
C GLY A 62 2.99 -0.51 -7.06
N PRO A 63 2.78 0.48 -7.93
CA PRO A 63 2.64 1.88 -7.55
C PRO A 63 1.40 2.14 -6.69
N LYS A 64 1.47 3.22 -5.92
CA LYS A 64 0.37 3.74 -5.12
C LYS A 64 0.03 5.15 -5.57
N VAL A 65 -1.26 5.44 -5.67
CA VAL A 65 -1.75 6.77 -6.00
C VAL A 65 -2.49 7.33 -4.80
N TYR A 66 -2.09 8.53 -4.40
CA TYR A 66 -2.68 9.26 -3.29
C TYR A 66 -3.16 10.63 -3.74
N GLU A 67 -4.27 11.09 -3.20
CA GLU A 67 -4.64 12.50 -3.13
C GLU A 67 -4.46 12.97 -1.69
N GLY A 68 -3.73 14.07 -1.50
CA GLY A 68 -3.44 14.65 -0.19
C GLY A 68 -3.73 16.15 -0.16
N LEU A 69 -4.17 16.63 1.02
CA LEU A 69 -4.23 18.04 1.34
C LEU A 69 -3.12 18.35 2.35
N ILE A 70 -2.21 19.23 1.97
CA ILE A 70 -1.09 19.67 2.80
C ILE A 70 -1.43 21.04 3.33
N ARG A 71 -1.31 21.23 4.65
CA ARG A 71 -1.50 22.50 5.33
C ARG A 71 -0.15 23.15 5.61
N LEU A 72 0.09 24.31 5.03
CA LEU A 72 1.26 25.15 5.28
C LEU A 72 1.12 25.94 6.57
N GLY A 73 2.24 26.30 7.17
CA GLY A 73 2.31 27.14 8.37
C GLY A 73 2.14 26.37 9.68
N LEU A 74 1.92 25.06 9.64
CA LEU A 74 1.71 24.23 10.83
C LEU A 74 2.58 22.96 10.75
N SER A 75 3.44 22.73 11.73
CA SER A 75 4.22 21.51 11.86
C SER A 75 3.80 20.72 13.11
N THR A 76 3.69 19.40 12.98
CA THR A 76 3.34 18.48 14.07
C THR A 76 4.39 17.38 14.23
N ASP A 77 4.41 16.73 15.38
CA ASP A 77 5.34 15.64 15.70
C ASP A 77 5.07 14.35 14.91
N THR A 78 3.85 14.16 14.37
CA THR A 78 3.45 13.03 13.52
C THR A 78 3.56 13.34 12.03
N TYR A 79 3.81 14.60 11.66
CA TYR A 79 3.77 15.12 10.28
C TYR A 79 2.38 15.11 9.65
N ASP A 80 1.33 14.86 10.44
CA ASP A 80 -0.08 14.98 10.05
C ASP A 80 -0.87 15.79 11.09
N ILE A 81 -2.08 16.18 10.73
CA ILE A 81 -2.94 17.07 11.54
C ILE A 81 -3.33 16.47 12.90
N THR A 82 -3.14 15.17 13.14
CA THR A 82 -3.52 14.49 14.39
C THR A 82 -2.42 14.56 15.45
N GLY A 83 -1.23 15.05 15.09
CA GLY A 83 -0.09 15.19 16.00
C GLY A 83 -0.16 16.41 16.88
N THR A 84 0.79 16.47 17.83
CA THR A 84 1.00 17.64 18.67
C THR A 84 1.72 18.73 17.86
N VAL A 85 1.21 19.96 17.96
CA VAL A 85 1.81 21.12 17.26
C VAL A 85 3.21 21.38 17.81
N VAL A 86 4.19 21.40 16.91
CA VAL A 86 5.61 21.73 17.21
C VAL A 86 5.91 23.18 16.83
N THR A 87 5.40 23.63 15.66
CA THR A 87 5.58 24.99 15.17
C THR A 87 4.30 25.45 14.50
N ASP A 88 3.86 26.64 14.83
CA ASP A 88 2.74 27.31 14.18
C ASP A 88 3.22 28.72 13.78
N SER A 89 3.44 28.92 12.49
CA SER A 89 3.96 30.20 11.96
C SER A 89 2.96 31.35 12.07
N GLN A 90 1.67 31.05 12.32
CA GLN A 90 0.64 32.07 12.52
C GLN A 90 0.62 32.59 13.97
N ASN A 91 1.15 31.81 14.93
CA ASN A 91 1.11 32.13 16.36
C ASN A 91 2.50 32.33 16.98
N GLN A 92 3.58 32.49 16.22
CA GLN A 92 4.92 32.77 16.73
C GLN A 92 5.00 34.26 17.20
N SER A 93 4.86 34.45 18.51
CA SER A 93 5.16 35.74 19.16
C SER A 93 6.66 35.99 19.13
N GLY A 94 7.16 36.74 18.15
CA GLY A 94 8.57 37.20 18.14
C GLY A 94 9.33 37.10 16.83
N SER A 95 8.91 36.30 15.91
CA SER A 95 9.40 36.37 14.52
C SER A 95 8.33 37.06 13.69
N GLY A 96 8.67 38.10 12.93
CA GLY A 96 7.69 38.81 12.10
C GLY A 96 6.89 37.84 11.20
N PRO A 97 5.78 38.27 10.62
CA PRO A 97 4.90 37.43 9.84
C PRO A 97 5.72 36.70 8.73
N VAL A 98 5.75 35.37 8.80
CA VAL A 98 6.36 34.56 7.72
C VAL A 98 5.55 34.83 6.46
N ARG A 99 6.18 35.41 5.45
CA ARG A 99 5.52 35.64 4.15
C ARG A 99 5.00 34.32 3.62
N PRO A 100 3.70 34.21 3.27
CA PRO A 100 3.22 33.00 2.62
C PRO A 100 3.97 32.77 1.30
N PRO A 101 4.40 31.54 1.00
CA PRO A 101 5.05 31.24 -0.25
C PRO A 101 4.08 31.48 -1.42
N SER A 102 4.63 31.98 -2.55
CA SER A 102 3.86 32.11 -3.79
C SER A 102 3.59 30.75 -4.42
N GLU A 103 2.56 30.66 -5.27
CA GLU A 103 2.26 29.44 -6.02
C GLU A 103 3.47 28.95 -6.81
N LYS A 104 4.21 29.86 -7.47
CA LYS A 104 5.43 29.53 -8.22
C LYS A 104 6.52 28.90 -7.33
N GLU A 105 6.75 29.45 -6.13
CA GLU A 105 7.70 28.86 -5.17
C GLU A 105 7.26 27.47 -4.72
N ILE A 106 5.97 27.26 -4.51
CA ILE A 106 5.40 25.96 -4.15
C ILE A 106 5.63 24.95 -5.29
N GLU A 107 5.32 25.32 -6.53
CA GLU A 107 5.51 24.46 -7.70
C GLU A 107 6.99 24.11 -7.94
N GLU A 108 7.88 25.09 -7.87
CA GLU A 108 9.33 24.88 -8.03
C GLU A 108 9.91 23.94 -6.95
N ILE A 109 9.46 24.06 -5.72
CA ILE A 109 9.92 23.20 -4.64
C ILE A 109 9.28 21.81 -4.75
N ALA A 110 7.98 21.73 -5.05
CA ALA A 110 7.28 20.45 -5.23
C ALA A 110 7.91 19.60 -6.36
N ALA A 111 8.37 20.23 -7.43
CA ALA A 111 9.04 19.54 -8.54
C ALA A 111 10.30 18.75 -8.11
N ARG A 112 10.97 19.15 -7.02
CA ARG A 112 12.16 18.47 -6.46
C ARG A 112 11.82 17.12 -5.82
N PHE A 113 10.55 16.86 -5.51
CA PHE A 113 10.05 15.62 -4.92
C PHE A 113 9.54 14.63 -5.98
N SER A 114 9.98 14.77 -7.23
CA SER A 114 9.74 13.82 -8.31
C SER A 114 11.02 13.04 -8.62
N GLY A 115 10.88 11.81 -9.16
CA GLY A 115 12.01 10.92 -9.42
C GLY A 115 12.41 10.12 -8.18
N THR A 116 13.68 9.71 -8.12
CA THR A 116 14.23 8.90 -7.01
C THR A 116 15.06 9.78 -6.09
N PHE A 117 14.76 9.76 -4.79
CA PHE A 117 15.44 10.55 -3.77
C PHE A 117 15.40 9.88 -2.39
N MET A 118 16.19 10.41 -1.45
CA MET A 118 16.24 9.93 -0.06
C MET A 118 15.17 10.62 0.77
N GLN A 119 14.26 9.84 1.36
CA GLN A 119 13.21 10.34 2.26
C GLN A 119 13.39 9.76 3.66
N THR A 120 13.32 10.61 4.69
CA THR A 120 13.28 10.16 6.08
C THR A 120 11.83 9.77 6.44
N PRO A 121 11.55 8.50 6.80
CA PRO A 121 10.23 8.09 7.27
C PRO A 121 9.78 8.90 8.50
N PRO A 122 8.48 9.12 8.70
CA PRO A 122 8.01 9.85 9.89
C PRO A 122 8.32 9.05 11.17
N PRO A 123 8.49 9.73 12.33
CA PRO A 123 8.78 9.07 13.61
C PRO A 123 7.75 7.99 13.99
N PHE A 124 6.48 8.23 13.64
CA PHE A 124 5.37 7.30 13.86
C PHE A 124 5.11 6.46 12.60
N SER A 125 5.99 5.51 12.27
CA SER A 125 5.85 4.62 11.11
C SER A 125 5.82 3.14 11.51
N ALA A 126 5.36 2.31 10.57
CA ALA A 126 5.37 0.85 10.71
C ALA A 126 6.77 0.24 10.47
N LYS A 127 7.78 1.04 10.08
CA LYS A 127 9.16 0.60 9.86
C LYS A 127 9.73 0.02 11.14
N LYS A 128 10.45 -1.10 11.04
CA LYS A 128 11.13 -1.71 12.18
C LYS A 128 12.52 -1.09 12.34
N ILE A 129 12.86 -0.69 13.56
CA ILE A 129 14.18 -0.23 13.98
C ILE A 129 14.64 -1.23 15.05
N ASN A 130 15.74 -1.93 14.81
CA ASN A 130 16.25 -3.00 15.67
C ASN A 130 15.17 -4.04 16.06
N GLY A 131 14.31 -4.42 15.07
CA GLY A 131 13.25 -5.41 15.28
C GLY A 131 11.95 -4.86 15.89
N VAL A 132 11.97 -3.62 16.44
CA VAL A 132 10.80 -2.98 17.06
C VAL A 132 10.20 -1.95 16.10
N ARG A 133 8.88 -1.89 15.97
CA ARG A 133 8.21 -0.91 15.10
C ARG A 133 8.40 0.51 15.64
N ALA A 134 8.77 1.45 14.77
CA ALA A 134 9.08 2.86 15.12
C ALA A 134 7.94 3.52 15.93
N TYR A 135 6.67 3.31 15.59
CA TYR A 135 5.54 3.86 16.34
C TYR A 135 5.48 3.39 17.80
N ARG A 136 5.99 2.18 18.14
CA ARG A 136 6.05 1.71 19.53
C ARG A 136 7.13 2.46 20.30
N LEU A 137 8.28 2.69 19.68
CA LEU A 137 9.38 3.45 20.29
C LEU A 137 8.98 4.92 20.52
N ALA A 138 8.32 5.53 19.52
CA ALA A 138 7.85 6.91 19.62
C ALA A 138 6.82 7.11 20.76
N ARG A 139 5.88 6.18 20.97
CA ARG A 139 4.92 6.23 22.09
C ARG A 139 5.56 6.12 23.48
N HIS A 140 6.76 5.55 23.58
CA HIS A 140 7.51 5.45 24.83
C HIS A 140 8.48 6.62 25.02
N HIS A 141 8.25 7.76 24.36
CA HIS A 141 9.10 8.97 24.47
C HIS A 141 10.59 8.71 24.19
N LYS A 142 10.90 7.69 23.40
CA LYS A 142 12.23 7.45 22.84
C LYS A 142 12.21 7.87 21.38
N PRO A 143 12.47 9.16 21.07
CA PRO A 143 12.46 9.64 19.69
C PRO A 143 13.62 8.95 18.95
N VAL A 144 13.28 8.00 18.10
CA VAL A 144 14.23 7.39 17.18
C VAL A 144 14.03 8.05 15.84
N LYS A 145 15.06 8.71 15.33
CA LYS A 145 15.06 9.25 13.98
C LYS A 145 15.29 8.07 13.02
N PRO A 146 14.31 7.68 12.20
CA PRO A 146 14.51 6.61 11.22
C PRO A 146 15.60 7.04 10.23
N GLU A 147 16.37 6.08 9.74
CA GLU A 147 17.30 6.31 8.64
C GLU A 147 16.52 6.62 7.36
N ALA A 148 17.04 7.56 6.58
CA ALA A 148 16.51 7.87 5.27
C ALA A 148 16.54 6.63 4.37
N VAL A 149 15.53 6.49 3.52
CA VAL A 149 15.42 5.40 2.55
C VAL A 149 15.20 5.98 1.16
N GLU A 150 15.70 5.28 0.17
CA GLU A 150 15.44 5.63 -1.22
C GLU A 150 13.96 5.38 -1.54
N VAL A 151 13.31 6.36 -2.15
CA VAL A 151 11.92 6.31 -2.60
C VAL A 151 11.82 6.84 -4.02
N THR A 152 10.82 6.35 -4.76
CA THR A 152 10.57 6.81 -6.14
C THR A 152 9.16 7.38 -6.24
N VAL A 153 9.06 8.60 -6.75
CA VAL A 153 7.82 9.31 -7.10
C VAL A 153 7.77 9.45 -8.62
N HIS A 154 6.83 8.77 -9.25
CA HIS A 154 6.65 8.82 -10.70
C HIS A 154 6.02 10.13 -11.16
N ALA A 155 5.10 10.68 -10.36
CA ALA A 155 4.48 11.97 -10.61
C ALA A 155 4.00 12.61 -9.30
N LEU A 156 4.24 13.92 -9.16
CA LEU A 156 3.63 14.78 -8.16
C LEU A 156 2.95 15.92 -8.89
N ASN A 157 1.63 15.98 -8.83
CA ASN A 157 0.83 17.00 -9.50
C ASN A 157 0.15 17.87 -8.45
N ILE A 158 0.39 19.16 -8.47
CA ILE A 158 -0.41 20.13 -7.72
C ILE A 158 -1.76 20.26 -8.44
N LEU A 159 -2.83 20.03 -7.69
CA LEU A 159 -4.20 20.10 -8.21
C LEU A 159 -4.83 21.46 -7.92
N ASP A 160 -4.49 22.04 -6.77
CA ASP A 160 -5.04 23.31 -6.31
C ASP A 160 -4.17 23.90 -5.21
N ILE A 161 -4.08 25.24 -5.14
CA ILE A 161 -3.46 26.01 -4.08
C ILE A 161 -4.47 27.04 -3.60
N THR A 162 -4.97 26.90 -2.38
CA THR A 162 -5.95 27.80 -1.82
C THR A 162 -5.52 28.26 -0.42
N GLY A 163 -5.11 29.50 -0.27
CA GLY A 163 -4.62 30.08 0.99
C GLY A 163 -3.39 29.31 1.49
N SER A 164 -3.51 28.66 2.65
CA SER A 164 -2.44 27.85 3.25
C SER A 164 -2.51 26.37 2.89
N HIS A 165 -3.33 25.98 1.93
CA HIS A 165 -3.56 24.58 1.57
C HIS A 165 -3.08 24.26 0.16
N ILE A 166 -2.40 23.11 0.03
CA ILE A 166 -1.97 22.56 -1.24
C ILE A 166 -2.64 21.20 -1.41
N ARG A 167 -3.49 21.05 -2.42
CA ARG A 167 -4.05 19.77 -2.82
C ARG A 167 -3.17 19.18 -3.92
N CYS A 168 -2.67 17.97 -3.68
CA CYS A 168 -1.79 17.31 -4.63
C CYS A 168 -2.17 15.84 -4.84
N ARG A 169 -1.85 15.32 -6.03
CA ARG A 169 -1.92 13.88 -6.35
C ARG A 169 -0.52 13.35 -6.58
N VAL A 170 -0.20 12.23 -5.92
CA VAL A 170 1.13 11.62 -5.98
C VAL A 170 1.01 10.17 -6.43
N ASN A 171 1.81 9.80 -7.45
CA ASN A 171 2.01 8.42 -7.88
C ASN A 171 3.43 8.01 -7.49
N CYS A 172 3.56 6.98 -6.66
CA CYS A 172 4.85 6.59 -6.08
C CYS A 172 4.98 5.08 -5.87
N GLU A 173 6.22 4.61 -5.72
CA GLU A 173 6.51 3.23 -5.33
C GLU A 173 6.22 2.97 -3.83
N PRO A 174 6.09 1.68 -3.43
CA PRO A 174 5.99 1.30 -2.03
C PRO A 174 7.17 1.82 -1.20
N GLY A 175 6.88 2.27 0.02
CA GLY A 175 7.90 2.82 0.93
C GLY A 175 7.89 4.33 1.04
N PHE A 176 7.25 5.03 0.11
CA PHE A 176 7.05 6.48 0.17
C PHE A 176 6.02 6.87 1.24
N TYR A 177 6.26 8.01 1.90
CA TYR A 177 5.39 8.56 2.96
C TYR A 177 4.89 9.94 2.59
N MET A 178 3.57 10.09 2.40
CA MET A 178 2.92 11.39 2.15
C MET A 178 3.13 12.38 3.31
N ARG A 179 3.19 11.88 4.55
CA ARG A 179 3.46 12.70 5.74
C ARG A 179 4.85 13.32 5.71
N SER A 180 5.86 12.56 5.33
CA SER A 180 7.21 13.08 5.13
C SER A 180 7.28 14.09 4.00
N LEU A 181 6.58 13.85 2.88
CA LEU A 181 6.48 14.84 1.80
C LEU A 181 5.93 16.17 2.30
N ALA A 182 4.83 16.16 3.05
CA ALA A 182 4.23 17.38 3.60
C ALA A 182 5.23 18.12 4.51
N HIS A 183 5.89 17.40 5.41
CA HIS A 183 6.89 17.95 6.32
C HIS A 183 8.09 18.55 5.58
N ASP A 184 8.69 17.80 4.64
CA ASP A 184 9.89 18.21 3.90
C ASP A 184 9.59 19.38 2.96
N LEU A 185 8.40 19.42 2.36
CA LEU A 185 7.90 20.56 1.58
C LEU A 185 7.79 21.81 2.46
N GLY A 186 7.20 21.69 3.64
CA GLY A 186 7.08 22.79 4.59
C GLY A 186 8.42 23.34 5.09
N ILE A 187 9.40 22.45 5.33
CA ILE A 187 10.78 22.85 5.66
C ILE A 187 11.41 23.61 4.48
N SER A 188 11.28 23.09 3.26
CA SER A 188 11.88 23.69 2.07
C SER A 188 11.27 25.05 1.73
N LEU A 189 10.00 25.27 2.08
CA LEU A 189 9.31 26.56 1.96
C LEU A 189 9.59 27.51 3.15
N GLY A 190 10.22 27.03 4.22
CA GLY A 190 10.56 27.80 5.40
C GLY A 190 9.37 28.15 6.32
N CYS A 191 8.19 27.65 6.06
CA CYS A 191 6.98 27.94 6.85
C CYS A 191 6.49 26.76 7.71
N GLY A 192 7.02 25.56 7.50
CA GLY A 192 6.49 24.33 8.07
C GLY A 192 5.21 23.87 7.36
N ALA A 193 4.92 22.57 7.43
CA ALA A 193 3.66 22.00 6.93
C ALA A 193 3.36 20.65 7.59
N CYS A 194 2.10 20.23 7.50
CA CYS A 194 1.66 18.87 7.85
C CYS A 194 0.61 18.37 6.85
N LEU A 195 0.45 17.05 6.80
CA LEU A 195 -0.60 16.41 6.01
C LEU A 195 -1.94 16.54 6.74
N GLU A 196 -2.92 17.20 6.12
CA GLU A 196 -4.25 17.42 6.72
C GLU A 196 -5.24 16.32 6.36
N THR A 197 -5.30 15.92 5.08
CA THR A 197 -6.08 14.78 4.64
C THR A 197 -5.30 13.89 3.70
N LEU A 198 -5.67 12.60 3.65
CA LEU A 198 -5.07 11.63 2.75
C LEU A 198 -6.11 10.64 2.26
N ARG A 199 -6.19 10.46 0.95
CA ARG A 199 -6.98 9.42 0.31
C ARG A 199 -6.10 8.58 -0.61
N ARG A 200 -6.08 7.26 -0.43
CA ARG A 200 -5.41 6.35 -1.36
C ARG A 200 -6.38 5.91 -2.43
N GLU A 201 -6.13 6.29 -3.68
CA GLU A 201 -6.97 5.97 -4.84
C GLU A 201 -6.60 4.62 -5.48
N GLN A 202 -5.30 4.24 -5.35
CA GLN A 202 -4.78 3.00 -5.92
C GLN A 202 -3.69 2.38 -5.03
N SER A 203 -3.63 1.05 -4.99
CA SER A 203 -2.58 0.26 -4.35
C SER A 203 -2.25 -0.95 -5.23
N GLY A 204 -1.18 -0.88 -6.02
CA GLY A 204 -0.87 -1.88 -7.05
C GLY A 204 -2.02 -2.01 -8.05
N ALA A 205 -2.52 -3.21 -8.25
CA ALA A 205 -3.65 -3.50 -9.13
C ALA A 205 -5.01 -3.05 -8.57
N PHE A 206 -5.11 -2.72 -7.29
CA PHE A 206 -6.37 -2.43 -6.62
C PHE A 206 -6.73 -0.94 -6.70
N ARG A 207 -7.94 -0.62 -7.14
CA ARG A 207 -8.43 0.74 -7.38
C ARG A 207 -9.71 1.03 -6.60
N LEU A 208 -9.96 2.31 -6.31
CA LEU A 208 -11.10 2.77 -5.55
C LEU A 208 -12.45 2.37 -6.18
N GLN A 209 -12.55 2.39 -7.50
CA GLN A 209 -13.76 2.01 -8.23
C GLN A 209 -14.23 0.56 -7.97
N HIS A 210 -13.32 -0.33 -7.53
CA HIS A 210 -13.59 -1.73 -7.21
C HIS A 210 -13.71 -1.95 -5.69
N SER A 211 -13.73 -0.88 -4.91
CA SER A 211 -13.78 -0.99 -3.45
C SER A 211 -15.23 -1.05 -2.93
N THR A 212 -15.38 -1.75 -1.84
CA THR A 212 -16.61 -1.81 -1.06
C THR A 212 -16.50 -0.86 0.13
N ASP A 213 -17.53 -0.05 0.35
CA ASP A 213 -17.64 0.77 1.56
C ASP A 213 -17.74 -0.12 2.81
N LEU A 214 -16.94 0.21 3.83
CA LEU A 214 -16.90 -0.58 5.07
C LEU A 214 -18.26 -0.57 5.80
N GLY A 215 -19.04 0.50 5.69
CA GLY A 215 -20.37 0.61 6.30
C GLY A 215 -21.39 -0.35 5.69
N ARG A 216 -21.20 -0.72 4.42
CA ARG A 216 -22.10 -1.64 3.70
C ARG A 216 -21.78 -3.12 3.92
N LEU A 217 -20.64 -3.46 4.55
CA LEU A 217 -20.21 -4.85 4.70
C LEU A 217 -21.24 -5.73 5.41
N GLU A 218 -21.92 -5.22 6.40
CA GLU A 218 -22.92 -5.99 7.16
C GLU A 218 -24.12 -6.35 6.28
N ASN A 219 -24.49 -5.46 5.36
CA ASN A 219 -25.59 -5.69 4.43
C ASN A 219 -25.25 -6.72 3.35
N ILE A 220 -23.96 -6.81 2.96
CA ILE A 220 -23.49 -7.76 1.95
C ILE A 220 -22.93 -9.05 2.57
N ALA A 221 -22.94 -9.18 3.88
CA ALA A 221 -22.38 -10.34 4.59
C ALA A 221 -22.84 -11.70 4.04
N PRO A 222 -24.13 -11.91 3.68
CA PRO A 222 -24.59 -13.19 3.10
C PRO A 222 -23.95 -13.50 1.74
N ASP A 223 -23.60 -12.48 0.97
CA ASP A 223 -23.05 -12.58 -0.39
C ASP A 223 -21.58 -12.09 -0.46
N LEU A 224 -20.89 -12.00 0.68
CA LEU A 224 -19.53 -11.42 0.74
C LEU A 224 -18.57 -12.07 -0.25
N GLU A 225 -18.73 -13.37 -0.52
CA GLU A 225 -17.86 -14.11 -1.45
C GLU A 225 -17.92 -13.57 -2.89
N ARG A 226 -19.10 -13.06 -3.31
CA ARG A 226 -19.28 -12.44 -4.63
C ARG A 226 -18.58 -11.09 -4.80
N HIS A 227 -18.19 -10.46 -3.69
CA HIS A 227 -17.43 -9.20 -3.67
C HIS A 227 -15.93 -9.42 -3.60
N LEU A 228 -15.46 -10.67 -3.56
CA LEU A 228 -14.05 -10.99 -3.59
C LEU A 228 -13.54 -11.03 -5.03
N LEU A 229 -12.35 -10.51 -5.24
CA LEU A 229 -11.53 -10.88 -6.38
C LEU A 229 -11.01 -12.30 -6.10
N PRO A 230 -11.39 -13.30 -6.92
CA PRO A 230 -10.99 -14.69 -6.69
C PRO A 230 -9.49 -14.86 -6.90
N ILE A 231 -8.92 -15.88 -6.25
CA ILE A 231 -7.47 -16.17 -6.34
C ILE A 231 -7.03 -16.42 -7.79
N SER A 232 -7.89 -17.02 -8.62
CA SER A 232 -7.64 -17.27 -10.04
C SER A 232 -7.30 -16.01 -10.85
N ASP A 233 -7.86 -14.87 -10.44
CA ASP A 233 -7.74 -13.58 -11.15
C ASP A 233 -6.59 -12.71 -10.62
N LEU A 234 -5.92 -13.18 -9.56
CA LEU A 234 -4.79 -12.47 -8.98
C LEU A 234 -3.51 -12.70 -9.79
N LEU A 235 -2.66 -11.67 -9.83
CA LEU A 235 -1.36 -11.69 -10.52
C LEU A 235 -1.49 -12.03 -12.03
N PRO A 236 -2.38 -11.36 -12.79
CA PRO A 236 -2.63 -11.67 -14.21
C PRO A 236 -1.41 -11.44 -15.11
N ASP A 237 -0.46 -10.63 -14.65
CA ASP A 237 0.78 -10.34 -15.39
C ASP A 237 1.78 -11.52 -15.37
N LEU A 238 1.60 -12.49 -14.47
CA LEU A 238 2.42 -13.69 -14.46
C LEU A 238 1.92 -14.72 -15.50
N PRO A 239 2.82 -15.39 -16.25
CA PRO A 239 2.44 -16.46 -17.15
C PRO A 239 1.62 -17.54 -16.43
N GLN A 240 0.57 -18.03 -17.09
CA GLN A 240 -0.28 -19.10 -16.59
C GLN A 240 0.07 -20.42 -17.25
N LEU A 241 0.40 -21.42 -16.46
CA LEU A 241 0.71 -22.77 -16.90
C LEU A 241 -0.35 -23.73 -16.39
N VAL A 242 -1.01 -24.43 -17.30
CA VAL A 242 -1.96 -25.50 -16.94
C VAL A 242 -1.16 -26.80 -16.77
N VAL A 243 -1.32 -27.42 -15.61
CA VAL A 243 -0.54 -28.62 -15.26
C VAL A 243 -1.32 -29.92 -15.56
N THR A 244 -0.60 -30.99 -15.82
CA THR A 244 -1.14 -32.38 -15.93
C THR A 244 -1.65 -32.85 -14.56
N THR A 245 -2.37 -33.98 -14.52
CA THR A 245 -2.76 -34.63 -13.25
C THR A 245 -1.55 -34.93 -12.36
N ASN A 246 -0.44 -35.38 -12.94
CA ASN A 246 0.82 -35.61 -12.22
C ASN A 246 1.41 -34.26 -11.72
N GLY A 247 1.45 -33.25 -12.60
CA GLY A 247 1.90 -31.90 -12.27
C GLY A 247 1.09 -31.29 -11.13
N LYS A 248 -0.26 -31.45 -11.11
CA LYS A 248 -1.12 -31.04 -10.01
C LYS A 248 -0.69 -31.69 -8.69
N LYS A 249 -0.47 -33.01 -8.68
CA LYS A 249 -0.02 -33.72 -7.47
C LYS A 249 1.35 -33.21 -7.00
N ARG A 250 2.30 -32.99 -7.92
CA ARG A 250 3.63 -32.45 -7.57
C ARG A 250 3.52 -31.02 -7.00
N ALA A 251 2.79 -30.14 -7.69
CA ALA A 251 2.57 -28.75 -7.26
C ALA A 251 1.94 -28.66 -5.86
N SER A 252 0.92 -29.48 -5.58
CA SER A 252 0.22 -29.51 -4.29
C SER A 252 1.12 -29.91 -3.12
N HIS A 253 2.18 -30.68 -3.39
CA HIS A 253 3.16 -31.07 -2.36
C HIS A 253 4.42 -30.19 -2.36
N GLY A 254 4.48 -29.16 -3.20
CA GLY A 254 5.63 -28.28 -3.30
C GLY A 254 6.86 -28.92 -3.98
N ASN A 255 6.64 -30.01 -4.74
CA ASN A 255 7.70 -30.70 -5.49
C ASN A 255 7.93 -30.00 -6.83
N ASP A 256 9.17 -30.02 -7.30
CA ASP A 256 9.56 -29.45 -8.58
C ASP A 256 8.78 -30.10 -9.74
N LEU A 257 8.44 -29.29 -10.75
CA LEU A 257 7.79 -29.74 -11.98
C LEU A 257 8.77 -29.60 -13.15
N SER A 258 8.64 -30.52 -14.09
CA SER A 258 9.34 -30.49 -15.38
C SER A 258 8.39 -30.06 -16.50
N ARG A 259 8.93 -29.86 -17.69
CA ARG A 259 8.13 -29.60 -18.92
C ARG A 259 7.05 -30.65 -19.16
N ALA A 260 7.30 -31.92 -18.83
CA ALA A 260 6.35 -33.03 -19.01
C ALA A 260 5.11 -32.91 -18.07
N ASP A 261 5.20 -32.12 -17.02
CA ASP A 261 4.10 -31.86 -16.07
C ASP A 261 3.17 -30.72 -16.54
N ILE A 262 3.46 -30.08 -17.70
CA ILE A 262 2.72 -28.90 -18.20
C ILE A 262 1.93 -29.33 -19.46
N LEU A 263 0.61 -29.06 -19.44
CA LEU A 263 -0.29 -29.27 -20.58
C LEU A 263 -0.22 -28.10 -21.57
N SER A 264 -0.34 -26.89 -21.07
CA SER A 264 -0.34 -25.67 -21.89
C SER A 264 0.14 -24.47 -21.11
N ALA A 265 0.47 -23.40 -21.83
CA ALA A 265 0.80 -22.09 -21.29
C ALA A 265 0.06 -21.01 -22.09
N ASP A 266 -0.34 -19.92 -21.44
CA ASP A 266 -1.00 -18.78 -22.10
C ASP A 266 -0.02 -17.93 -22.92
N ARG A 267 1.25 -17.98 -22.56
CA ARG A 267 2.36 -17.27 -23.23
C ARG A 267 3.69 -18.01 -23.00
N GLU A 268 4.71 -17.63 -23.73
CA GLU A 268 6.06 -18.09 -23.43
C GLU A 268 6.47 -17.69 -22.02
N TRP A 269 7.15 -18.60 -21.34
CA TRP A 269 7.75 -18.33 -20.04
C TRP A 269 9.25 -18.66 -20.08
N GLY A 270 10.05 -17.81 -19.46
CA GLY A 270 11.48 -18.02 -19.25
C GLY A 270 11.78 -18.21 -17.77
N THR A 271 12.71 -17.40 -17.26
CA THR A 271 12.99 -17.29 -15.83
C THR A 271 11.98 -16.37 -15.16
N GLY A 272 11.63 -16.63 -13.90
CA GLY A 272 10.76 -15.77 -13.11
C GLY A 272 9.57 -16.51 -12.51
N LEU A 273 8.58 -15.74 -12.04
CA LEU A 273 7.39 -16.28 -11.40
C LEU A 273 6.34 -16.67 -12.44
N VAL A 274 5.66 -17.79 -12.20
CA VAL A 274 4.57 -18.30 -13.02
C VAL A 274 3.42 -18.78 -12.13
N ARG A 275 2.20 -18.77 -12.68
CA ARG A 275 1.00 -19.33 -12.06
C ARG A 275 0.82 -20.77 -12.52
N LEU A 276 0.75 -21.72 -11.59
CA LEU A 276 0.39 -23.11 -11.89
C LEU A 276 -1.09 -23.30 -11.63
N CYS A 277 -1.86 -23.60 -12.67
CA CYS A 277 -3.31 -23.78 -12.62
C CYS A 277 -3.70 -25.20 -13.02
N ASN A 278 -4.87 -25.65 -12.53
CA ASN A 278 -5.48 -26.86 -13.07
C ASN A 278 -6.22 -26.56 -14.39
N ASP A 279 -6.78 -27.60 -15.00
CA ASP A 279 -7.58 -27.56 -16.23
C ASP A 279 -8.89 -26.76 -16.09
N GLN A 280 -9.36 -26.52 -14.86
CA GLN A 280 -10.54 -25.69 -14.53
C GLN A 280 -10.16 -24.22 -14.24
N GLY A 281 -8.89 -23.84 -14.39
CA GLY A 281 -8.39 -22.50 -14.14
C GLY A 281 -8.10 -22.15 -12.67
N ALA A 282 -8.29 -23.08 -11.74
CA ALA A 282 -7.97 -22.82 -10.34
C ALA A 282 -6.47 -22.72 -10.11
N LEU A 283 -6.01 -21.67 -9.46
CA LEU A 283 -4.60 -21.45 -9.12
C LEU A 283 -4.18 -22.40 -7.99
N LEU A 284 -3.22 -23.26 -8.29
CA LEU A 284 -2.67 -24.26 -7.36
C LEU A 284 -1.45 -23.75 -6.60
N ALA A 285 -0.56 -23.07 -7.31
CA ALA A 285 0.69 -22.56 -6.76
C ALA A 285 1.24 -21.38 -7.58
N ILE A 286 2.10 -20.60 -6.95
CA ILE A 286 3.07 -19.74 -7.63
C ILE A 286 4.40 -20.46 -7.59
N ALA A 287 5.01 -20.64 -8.75
CA ALA A 287 6.32 -21.26 -8.89
C ALA A 287 7.34 -20.29 -9.48
N LYS A 288 8.61 -20.54 -9.22
CA LYS A 288 9.73 -19.88 -9.88
C LYS A 288 10.28 -20.81 -10.96
N ALA A 289 10.29 -20.33 -12.19
CA ALA A 289 10.94 -21.00 -13.30
C ALA A 289 12.44 -20.69 -13.31
N ASP A 290 13.27 -21.70 -13.50
CA ASP A 290 14.70 -21.57 -13.74
C ASP A 290 15.03 -21.61 -15.23
N GLY A 291 16.29 -21.36 -15.58
CA GLY A 291 16.75 -21.40 -16.98
C GLY A 291 16.73 -22.78 -17.63
N ALA A 292 16.53 -23.86 -16.86
CA ALA A 292 16.43 -25.24 -17.31
C ALA A 292 14.99 -25.73 -17.47
N LEU A 293 14.00 -24.81 -17.39
CA LEU A 293 12.56 -25.08 -17.47
C LEU A 293 12.05 -26.00 -16.32
N ILE A 294 12.73 -26.01 -15.20
CA ILE A 294 12.24 -26.59 -13.96
C ILE A 294 11.45 -25.52 -13.20
N LEU A 295 10.31 -25.91 -12.65
CA LEU A 295 9.41 -25.04 -11.91
C LEU A 295 9.46 -25.43 -10.43
N HIS A 296 9.88 -24.49 -9.59
CA HIS A 296 9.98 -24.65 -8.13
C HIS A 296 8.77 -23.99 -7.45
N PRO A 297 7.76 -24.74 -6.94
CA PRO A 297 6.64 -24.17 -6.23
C PRO A 297 7.09 -23.44 -4.97
N MET A 298 6.87 -22.12 -4.92
CA MET A 298 7.23 -21.27 -3.78
C MET A 298 6.06 -21.04 -2.84
N ILE A 299 4.85 -20.91 -3.40
CA ILE A 299 3.61 -20.68 -2.66
C ILE A 299 2.58 -21.66 -3.15
N VAL A 300 2.20 -22.61 -2.31
CA VAL A 300 1.16 -23.61 -2.60
C VAL A 300 -0.15 -23.16 -1.98
N LEU A 301 -1.27 -23.23 -2.72
CA LEU A 301 -2.58 -22.69 -2.33
C LEU A 301 -3.66 -23.78 -2.11
N VAL A 302 -3.30 -25.02 -2.19
CA VAL A 302 -4.19 -26.20 -2.00
C VAL A 302 -3.85 -26.94 -0.73
#